data_8ce441d69a574064f9ef210b95ad22cb
#
_entry.id   8ce441d69a574064f9ef210b95ad22cb
#
_cell.length_a   1.000
_cell.length_b   1.000
_cell.length_c   1.000
_cell.angle_alpha   90.00
_cell.angle_beta   90.00
_cell.angle_gamma   90.00
#
_symmetry.space_group_name_H-M   'P 1'
#
loop_
_entity.id
_entity.type
_entity.pdbx_description
1 polymer ?
#
loop_
_entity_poly.entity_id
_entity_poly.type
_entity_poly.pdbx_seq_one_letter_code
_entity_poly.pdbx_strand_id
1 'polypeptide(L)'
;MAVGSLDQMKLLLAAGNDPQAKAAAGAMEMYKQMFARMENEVSYLAVGAQLDDKGSMRLNARVQFAKDGSLAKIGETEAPERHLLTGLPHEDFVFASGATFSKTFIEWMLDASVKMMKSMPELYGDLTDEQVKQMQDSWKKMADWDSMAMRFAAPEAGELLLSGVSGVMRVGDASKFLDAYLMAMEKFTEIIGDADNPAVPKMNVEKVQIGALAAVKVVTKMNVPPGPAGQMIEKFYGPNGEITAYLAAADDKTVVLGYASEDALKRAVESAVKPGLSADRQIRKTSGMLMDEPHMVGYASARGMIQLASYFMTLVPGGIAGVDLPPFPDVPPIGTAVKLRGSHLEAETVVPDEFLSALAEYIELVKQQQAERF
;
A
#
# COMPACT_ATOMS: atom_id res chain seq x y z
N MET A 1 -0.45 29.64 0.88
CA MET A 1 -1.08 29.58 -0.46
C MET A 1 -1.75 28.23 -0.74
N ALA A 2 -1.19 27.10 -0.38
CA ALA A 2 -1.80 25.77 -0.64
C ALA A 2 -3.16 25.53 0.06
N VAL A 3 -3.36 26.02 1.27
CA VAL A 3 -4.60 25.81 2.06
C VAL A 3 -5.79 26.53 1.44
N GLY A 4 -5.61 27.73 0.90
CA GLY A 4 -6.71 28.49 0.26
C GLY A 4 -7.23 27.88 -1.04
N SER A 5 -6.38 27.18 -1.81
CA SER A 5 -6.79 26.46 -3.02
C SER A 5 -7.57 25.16 -2.67
N LEU A 6 -7.24 24.52 -1.56
CA LEU A 6 -7.97 23.34 -1.04
C LEU A 6 -9.39 23.73 -0.57
N ASP A 7 -9.55 24.89 0.08
CA ASP A 7 -10.88 25.37 0.50
C ASP A 7 -11.80 25.67 -0.70
N GLN A 8 -11.26 26.26 -1.78
CA GLN A 8 -12.05 26.50 -3.00
C GLN A 8 -12.46 25.19 -3.68
N MET A 9 -11.54 24.21 -3.75
CA MET A 9 -11.81 22.92 -4.36
C MET A 9 -12.82 22.11 -3.53
N LYS A 10 -12.74 22.19 -2.19
CA LYS A 10 -13.73 21.60 -1.27
C LYS A 10 -15.14 22.19 -1.50
N LEU A 11 -15.25 23.51 -1.64
CA LEU A 11 -16.53 24.17 -1.93
C LEU A 11 -17.14 23.72 -3.26
N LEU A 12 -16.32 23.55 -4.30
CA LEU A 12 -16.77 23.05 -5.60
C LEU A 12 -17.25 21.60 -5.53
N LEU A 13 -16.56 20.74 -4.79
CA LEU A 13 -16.93 19.34 -4.58
C LEU A 13 -18.16 19.20 -3.68
N ALA A 14 -18.26 20.01 -2.62
CA ALA A 14 -19.39 19.97 -1.70
C ALA A 14 -20.70 20.54 -2.30
N ALA A 15 -20.62 21.36 -3.35
CA ALA A 15 -21.79 21.88 -4.07
C ALA A 15 -22.48 20.79 -4.92
N GLY A 16 -21.82 19.65 -5.18
CA GLY A 16 -22.41 18.48 -5.85
C GLY A 16 -23.17 17.60 -4.87
N ASN A 17 -24.36 17.11 -5.26
CA ASN A 17 -25.09 16.09 -4.49
C ASN A 17 -24.56 14.66 -4.70
N ASP A 18 -23.42 14.51 -5.37
CA ASP A 18 -22.78 13.24 -5.66
C ASP A 18 -22.07 12.70 -4.40
N PRO A 19 -22.36 11.47 -3.94
CA PRO A 19 -21.66 10.84 -2.82
C PRO A 19 -20.14 10.76 -3.00
N GLN A 20 -19.66 10.60 -4.24
CA GLN A 20 -18.22 10.58 -4.54
C GLN A 20 -17.58 11.96 -4.36
N ALA A 21 -18.27 13.02 -4.73
CA ALA A 21 -17.82 14.38 -4.52
C ALA A 21 -17.75 14.73 -3.02
N LYS A 22 -18.70 14.25 -2.21
CA LYS A 22 -18.67 14.39 -0.74
C LYS A 22 -17.53 13.62 -0.10
N ALA A 23 -17.28 12.37 -0.53
CA ALA A 23 -16.14 11.59 -0.08
C ALA A 23 -14.80 12.28 -0.42
N ALA A 24 -14.68 12.85 -1.63
CA ALA A 24 -13.51 13.63 -2.02
C ALA A 24 -13.34 14.90 -1.16
N ALA A 25 -14.43 15.57 -0.81
CA ALA A 25 -14.40 16.73 0.09
C ALA A 25 -13.94 16.34 1.51
N GLY A 26 -14.36 15.17 2.02
CA GLY A 26 -13.87 14.60 3.30
C GLY A 26 -12.37 14.29 3.26
N ALA A 27 -11.89 13.65 2.20
CA ALA A 27 -10.47 13.41 1.99
C ALA A 27 -9.66 14.72 1.94
N MET A 28 -10.18 15.77 1.32
CA MET A 28 -9.53 17.08 1.29
C MET A 28 -9.43 17.73 2.67
N GLU A 29 -10.47 17.58 3.51
CA GLU A 29 -10.40 18.06 4.90
C GLU A 29 -9.32 17.34 5.69
N MET A 30 -9.18 16.03 5.51
CA MET A 30 -8.08 15.26 6.10
C MET A 30 -6.71 15.79 5.64
N TYR A 31 -6.51 16.01 4.33
CA TYR A 31 -5.27 16.60 3.83
C TYR A 31 -5.00 17.97 4.43
N LYS A 32 -6.03 18.82 4.56
CA LYS A 32 -5.92 20.14 5.20
C LYS A 32 -5.49 20.04 6.66
N GLN A 33 -6.09 19.14 7.45
CA GLN A 33 -5.70 18.89 8.84
C GLN A 33 -4.27 18.34 8.94
N MET A 34 -3.89 17.43 8.05
CA MET A 34 -2.54 16.91 7.97
C MET A 34 -1.53 18.03 7.63
N PHE A 35 -1.81 18.87 6.63
CA PHE A 35 -0.96 20.01 6.27
C PHE A 35 -0.88 21.04 7.40
N ALA A 36 -1.98 21.40 8.05
CA ALA A 36 -1.98 22.32 9.19
C ALA A 36 -1.15 21.76 10.35
N ARG A 37 -1.20 20.44 10.60
CA ARG A 37 -0.38 19.79 11.60
C ARG A 37 1.10 19.79 11.20
N MET A 38 1.40 19.47 9.93
CA MET A 38 2.78 19.56 9.42
C MET A 38 3.32 20.99 9.53
N GLU A 39 2.54 22.01 9.19
CA GLU A 39 2.94 23.42 9.30
C GLU A 39 3.33 23.81 10.74
N ASN A 40 2.66 23.26 11.74
CA ASN A 40 2.94 23.51 13.15
C ASN A 40 4.07 22.63 13.71
N GLU A 41 4.27 21.43 13.19
CA GLU A 41 5.24 20.48 13.72
C GLU A 41 6.53 20.37 12.88
N VAL A 42 6.57 20.91 11.65
CA VAL A 42 7.78 20.91 10.81
C VAL A 42 8.53 22.23 10.99
N SER A 43 9.75 22.14 11.54
CA SER A 43 10.62 23.29 11.73
C SER A 43 11.49 23.61 10.51
N TYR A 44 11.77 22.58 9.70
CA TYR A 44 12.68 22.70 8.57
C TYR A 44 12.42 21.60 7.54
N LEU A 45 12.47 21.96 6.25
CA LEU A 45 12.41 21.04 5.11
C LEU A 45 13.52 21.43 4.13
N ALA A 46 14.35 20.47 3.74
CA ALA A 46 15.29 20.59 2.63
C ALA A 46 15.07 19.51 1.61
N VAL A 47 15.19 19.85 0.35
CA VAL A 47 15.16 18.92 -0.77
C VAL A 47 16.36 19.19 -1.65
N GLY A 48 17.03 18.12 -2.09
CA GLY A 48 18.19 18.18 -2.98
C GLY A 48 18.07 17.15 -4.09
N ALA A 49 18.68 17.45 -5.23
CA ALA A 49 18.84 16.51 -6.34
C ALA A 49 20.31 16.53 -6.77
N GLN A 50 20.84 15.36 -7.09
CA GLN A 50 22.21 15.20 -7.60
C GLN A 50 22.30 14.06 -8.60
N LEU A 51 23.25 14.15 -9.51
CA LEU A 51 23.71 13.03 -10.33
C LEU A 51 25.02 12.53 -9.76
N ASP A 52 25.16 11.21 -9.63
CA ASP A 52 26.45 10.62 -9.26
C ASP A 52 27.37 10.48 -10.49
N ASP A 53 28.64 10.11 -10.26
CA ASP A 53 29.65 9.98 -11.31
C ASP A 53 29.29 8.89 -12.36
N LYS A 54 28.35 8.00 -12.07
CA LYS A 54 27.88 6.93 -12.97
C LYS A 54 26.62 7.33 -13.73
N GLY A 55 26.00 8.46 -13.40
CA GLY A 55 24.78 8.93 -14.05
C GLY A 55 23.49 8.55 -13.32
N SER A 56 23.55 7.89 -12.16
CA SER A 56 22.38 7.65 -11.34
C SER A 56 21.87 8.95 -10.73
N MET A 57 20.55 9.14 -10.71
CA MET A 57 19.93 10.31 -10.10
C MET A 57 19.53 10.00 -8.65
N ARG A 58 19.88 10.93 -7.74
CA ARG A 58 19.49 10.89 -6.33
C ARG A 58 18.66 12.10 -5.96
N LEU A 59 17.54 11.85 -5.30
CA LEU A 59 16.71 12.87 -4.69
C LEU A 59 16.75 12.66 -3.18
N ASN A 60 17.08 13.72 -2.44
CA ASN A 60 17.18 13.67 -0.99
C ASN A 60 16.20 14.68 -0.40
N ALA A 61 15.50 14.27 0.66
CA ALA A 61 14.67 15.15 1.46
C ALA A 61 15.02 14.97 2.94
N ARG A 62 15.05 16.08 3.67
CA ARG A 62 15.23 16.07 5.11
C ARG A 62 14.19 16.96 5.77
N VAL A 63 13.48 16.39 6.73
CA VAL A 63 12.46 17.06 7.53
C VAL A 63 12.91 17.09 8.98
N GLN A 64 12.85 18.26 9.60
CA GLN A 64 13.07 18.45 11.02
C GLN A 64 11.74 18.72 11.69
N PHE A 65 11.35 17.91 12.64
CA PHE A 65 10.16 18.11 13.47
C PHE A 65 10.47 18.98 14.69
N ALA A 66 9.48 19.69 15.20
CA ALA A 66 9.57 20.37 16.48
C ALA A 66 9.85 19.34 17.60
N LYS A 67 10.82 19.63 18.47
CA LYS A 67 11.27 18.68 19.51
C LYS A 67 10.16 18.18 20.42
N ASP A 68 9.19 19.05 20.72
CA ASP A 68 8.05 18.73 21.59
C ASP A 68 6.81 18.28 20.80
N GLY A 69 6.92 18.15 19.48
CA GLY A 69 5.85 17.75 18.60
C GLY A 69 5.51 16.25 18.72
N SER A 70 4.30 15.92 18.34
CA SER A 70 3.86 14.51 18.34
C SER A 70 4.61 13.67 17.30
N LEU A 71 5.04 14.27 16.20
CA LEU A 71 5.80 13.61 15.14
C LEU A 71 7.24 13.27 15.56
N ALA A 72 7.86 14.07 16.47
CA ALA A 72 9.19 13.77 16.99
C ALA A 72 9.21 12.45 17.80
N LYS A 73 8.12 12.14 18.51
CA LYS A 73 7.98 10.91 19.31
C LYS A 73 7.84 9.64 18.45
N ILE A 74 7.42 9.79 17.19
CA ILE A 74 7.28 8.68 16.24
C ILE A 74 8.65 8.21 15.76
N GLY A 75 9.66 9.10 15.77
CA GLY A 75 11.01 8.83 15.28
C GLY A 75 11.87 7.93 16.20
N GLU A 76 11.35 7.47 17.34
CA GLU A 76 12.02 6.52 18.23
C GLU A 76 11.74 5.07 17.78
N THR A 77 12.10 4.75 16.54
CA THR A 77 11.95 3.41 15.96
C THR A 77 13.33 2.77 15.86
N GLU A 78 13.46 1.52 16.28
CA GLU A 78 14.71 0.78 16.15
C GLU A 78 14.96 0.39 14.69
N ALA A 79 16.24 0.36 14.29
CA ALA A 79 16.62 -0.10 12.97
C ALA A 79 16.24 -1.59 12.80
N PRO A 80 15.80 -2.00 11.60
CA PRO A 80 15.39 -3.38 11.37
C PRO A 80 16.60 -4.32 11.45
N GLU A 81 16.45 -5.46 12.14
CA GLU A 81 17.48 -6.49 12.26
C GLU A 81 17.78 -7.18 10.92
N ARG A 82 16.90 -7.07 9.94
CA ARG A 82 16.99 -7.71 8.63
C ARG A 82 16.41 -6.84 7.53
N HIS A 83 16.71 -7.20 6.28
CA HIS A 83 16.15 -6.50 5.12
C HIS A 83 14.62 -6.54 5.15
N LEU A 84 14.00 -5.37 4.99
CA LEU A 84 12.55 -5.17 5.17
C LEU A 84 11.66 -5.95 4.19
N LEU A 85 12.19 -6.42 3.04
CA LEU A 85 11.45 -7.24 2.07
C LEU A 85 11.61 -8.76 2.29
N THR A 86 12.23 -9.18 3.40
CA THR A 86 12.40 -10.61 3.72
C THR A 86 11.04 -11.29 3.88
N GLY A 87 10.88 -12.44 3.21
CA GLY A 87 9.64 -13.21 3.26
C GLY A 87 8.64 -12.91 2.16
N LEU A 88 8.79 -11.83 1.40
CA LEU A 88 7.97 -11.61 0.20
C LEU A 88 8.35 -12.60 -0.91
N PRO A 89 7.39 -13.09 -1.73
CA PRO A 89 7.68 -13.96 -2.86
C PRO A 89 8.73 -13.36 -3.80
N HIS A 90 9.73 -14.19 -4.20
CA HIS A 90 10.78 -13.80 -5.15
C HIS A 90 10.28 -13.96 -6.59
N GLU A 91 9.47 -13.03 -7.03
CA GLU A 91 8.85 -12.97 -8.35
C GLU A 91 8.86 -11.53 -8.84
N ASP A 92 8.55 -11.30 -10.14
CA ASP A 92 8.39 -9.96 -10.69
C ASP A 92 7.38 -9.14 -9.87
N PHE A 93 7.60 -7.84 -9.79
CA PHE A 93 6.74 -6.92 -9.05
C PHE A 93 6.60 -5.58 -9.79
N VAL A 94 5.49 -4.91 -9.59
CA VAL A 94 5.26 -3.51 -9.98
C VAL A 94 5.83 -2.61 -8.89
N PHE A 95 5.45 -2.92 -7.66
CA PHE A 95 5.85 -2.19 -6.47
C PHE A 95 6.10 -3.18 -5.32
N ALA A 96 7.15 -2.93 -4.55
CA ALA A 96 7.44 -3.63 -3.31
C ALA A 96 7.86 -2.62 -2.24
N SER A 97 7.37 -2.78 -1.03
CA SER A 97 7.73 -1.92 0.10
C SER A 97 7.85 -2.70 1.39
N GLY A 98 8.64 -2.18 2.30
CA GLY A 98 8.74 -2.70 3.65
C GLY A 98 8.99 -1.57 4.63
N ALA A 99 8.47 -1.71 5.85
CA ALA A 99 8.64 -0.71 6.89
C ALA A 99 8.70 -1.38 8.27
N THR A 100 9.45 -0.75 9.17
CA THR A 100 9.41 -1.03 10.61
C THR A 100 8.83 0.18 11.35
N PHE A 101 8.11 -0.07 12.42
CA PHE A 101 7.37 0.96 13.15
C PHE A 101 7.53 0.77 14.64
N SER A 102 7.60 1.88 15.38
CA SER A 102 7.47 1.82 16.83
C SER A 102 6.01 1.52 17.23
N LYS A 103 5.81 0.87 18.38
CA LYS A 103 4.47 0.64 18.94
C LYS A 103 3.69 1.95 19.08
N THR A 104 4.36 3.02 19.49
CA THR A 104 3.76 4.37 19.60
C THR A 104 3.23 4.87 18.26
N PHE A 105 3.96 4.63 17.16
CA PHE A 105 3.49 4.99 15.81
C PHE A 105 2.27 4.19 15.41
N ILE A 106 2.28 2.88 15.66
CA ILE A 106 1.16 2.00 15.31
C ILE A 106 -0.10 2.40 16.07
N GLU A 107 0.00 2.61 17.37
CA GLU A 107 -1.12 3.07 18.20
C GLU A 107 -1.64 4.43 17.73
N TRP A 108 -0.75 5.37 17.40
CA TRP A 108 -1.12 6.66 16.83
C TRP A 108 -1.84 6.52 15.47
N MET A 109 -1.35 5.66 14.60
CA MET A 109 -1.94 5.42 13.27
C MET A 109 -3.35 4.82 13.41
N LEU A 110 -3.53 3.84 14.29
CA LEU A 110 -4.82 3.23 14.55
C LEU A 110 -5.82 4.25 15.13
N ASP A 111 -5.40 5.06 16.09
CA ASP A 111 -6.22 6.13 16.67
C ASP A 111 -6.60 7.21 15.63
N ALA A 112 -5.65 7.61 14.81
CA ALA A 112 -5.89 8.57 13.72
C ALA A 112 -6.88 8.00 12.68
N SER A 113 -6.78 6.71 12.34
CA SER A 113 -7.68 6.06 11.40
C SER A 113 -9.13 6.05 11.90
N VAL A 114 -9.37 5.73 13.16
CA VAL A 114 -10.73 5.75 13.74
C VAL A 114 -11.29 7.17 13.82
N LYS A 115 -10.46 8.16 14.20
CA LYS A 115 -10.88 9.57 14.19
C LYS A 115 -11.22 10.07 12.80
N MET A 116 -10.47 9.61 11.79
CA MET A 116 -10.76 9.90 10.39
C MET A 116 -12.13 9.34 9.99
N MET A 117 -12.44 8.09 10.33
CA MET A 117 -13.75 7.49 10.07
C MET A 117 -14.89 8.33 10.67
N LYS A 118 -14.73 8.78 11.91
CA LYS A 118 -15.69 9.67 12.58
C LYS A 118 -15.89 11.00 11.84
N SER A 119 -14.86 11.49 11.17
CA SER A 119 -14.94 12.75 10.41
C SER A 119 -15.59 12.61 9.02
N MET A 120 -15.97 11.38 8.62
CA MET A 120 -16.60 11.07 7.33
C MET A 120 -17.96 10.38 7.51
N PRO A 121 -18.97 11.09 8.11
CA PRO A 121 -20.28 10.49 8.40
C PRO A 121 -21.03 10.06 7.12
N GLU A 122 -20.72 10.65 5.97
CA GLU A 122 -21.30 10.26 4.69
C GLU A 122 -20.88 8.85 4.25
N LEU A 123 -19.69 8.38 4.70
CA LEU A 123 -19.18 7.03 4.39
C LEU A 123 -19.46 6.03 5.51
N TYR A 124 -19.28 6.42 6.76
CA TYR A 124 -19.32 5.48 7.90
C TYR A 124 -20.53 5.68 8.83
N GLY A 125 -21.44 6.61 8.50
CA GLY A 125 -22.52 7.02 9.38
C GLY A 125 -22.05 7.89 10.55
N ASP A 126 -23.02 8.36 11.35
CA ASP A 126 -22.75 9.16 12.56
C ASP A 126 -22.23 8.28 13.69
N LEU A 127 -20.91 8.06 13.73
CA LEU A 127 -20.26 7.28 14.79
C LEU A 127 -20.32 8.02 16.13
N THR A 128 -20.90 7.37 17.12
CA THR A 128 -20.92 7.86 18.51
C THR A 128 -19.54 7.75 19.16
N ASP A 129 -19.28 8.53 20.21
CA ASP A 129 -18.03 8.45 20.97
C ASP A 129 -17.78 7.06 21.56
N GLU A 130 -18.84 6.35 21.94
CA GLU A 130 -18.76 4.98 22.46
C GLU A 130 -18.34 4.00 21.34
N GLN A 131 -18.90 4.09 20.15
CA GLN A 131 -18.51 3.26 19.01
C GLN A 131 -17.06 3.53 18.59
N VAL A 132 -16.65 4.80 18.54
CA VAL A 132 -15.25 5.19 18.29
C VAL A 132 -14.32 4.55 19.31
N LYS A 133 -14.66 4.64 20.60
CA LYS A 133 -13.86 4.02 21.66
C LYS A 133 -13.78 2.49 21.53
N GLN A 134 -14.91 1.83 21.25
CA GLN A 134 -14.94 0.37 21.06
C GLN A 134 -14.05 -0.07 19.88
N MET A 135 -14.06 0.65 18.76
CA MET A 135 -13.14 0.40 17.65
C MET A 135 -11.68 0.61 18.05
N GLN A 136 -11.36 1.73 18.71
CA GLN A 136 -10.00 1.99 19.18
C GLN A 136 -9.49 0.90 20.14
N ASP A 137 -10.31 0.47 21.10
CA ASP A 137 -9.93 -0.56 22.07
C ASP A 137 -9.74 -1.94 21.41
N SER A 138 -10.52 -2.27 20.37
CA SER A 138 -10.34 -3.50 19.60
C SER A 138 -9.10 -3.46 18.71
N TRP A 139 -8.84 -2.34 18.02
CA TRP A 139 -7.70 -2.18 17.13
C TRP A 139 -6.36 -2.10 17.88
N LYS A 140 -6.33 -1.52 19.07
CA LYS A 140 -5.12 -1.54 19.93
C LYS A 140 -4.64 -2.95 20.27
N LYS A 141 -5.54 -3.94 20.31
CA LYS A 141 -5.15 -5.35 20.52
C LYS A 141 -4.36 -5.92 19.33
N MET A 142 -4.50 -5.34 18.14
CA MET A 142 -3.72 -5.70 16.96
C MET A 142 -2.38 -4.96 16.88
N ALA A 143 -2.08 -4.02 17.79
CA ALA A 143 -0.88 -3.19 17.71
C ALA A 143 0.43 -3.93 18.07
N ASP A 144 0.39 -5.25 18.26
CA ASP A 144 1.56 -6.09 18.56
C ASP A 144 2.26 -6.58 17.26
N TRP A 145 2.66 -5.63 16.42
CA TRP A 145 3.49 -5.88 15.25
C TRP A 145 4.56 -4.78 15.11
N ASP A 146 5.70 -5.13 14.54
CA ASP A 146 6.87 -4.25 14.43
C ASP A 146 7.26 -3.91 13.00
N SER A 147 6.93 -4.79 12.06
CA SER A 147 7.28 -4.56 10.65
C SER A 147 6.26 -5.18 9.70
N MET A 148 6.13 -4.56 8.54
CA MET A 148 5.29 -5.03 7.44
C MET A 148 6.02 -4.86 6.12
N ALA A 149 5.87 -5.85 5.25
CA ALA A 149 6.26 -5.75 3.85
C ALA A 149 5.10 -6.12 2.94
N MET A 150 5.01 -5.44 1.81
CA MET A 150 4.00 -5.70 0.79
C MET A 150 4.62 -5.73 -0.59
N ARG A 151 4.08 -6.57 -1.46
CA ARG A 151 4.38 -6.64 -2.87
C ARG A 151 3.09 -6.56 -3.67
N PHE A 152 3.12 -5.82 -4.75
CA PHE A 152 2.13 -5.84 -5.82
C PHE A 152 2.81 -6.26 -7.12
N ALA A 153 2.38 -7.36 -7.70
CA ALA A 153 2.79 -7.85 -9.01
C ALA A 153 1.68 -7.60 -10.05
N ALA A 154 2.03 -7.51 -11.31
CA ALA A 154 1.05 -7.56 -12.36
C ALA A 154 0.39 -8.94 -12.37
N PRO A 155 -0.95 -9.04 -12.39
CA PRO A 155 -1.63 -10.33 -12.49
C PRO A 155 -1.42 -10.96 -13.86
N GLU A 156 -1.53 -12.27 -13.93
CA GLU A 156 -1.54 -12.97 -15.21
C GLU A 156 -2.85 -12.70 -15.98
N ALA A 157 -2.84 -12.99 -17.28
CA ALA A 157 -4.03 -12.79 -18.11
C ALA A 157 -5.21 -13.66 -17.59
N GLY A 158 -6.33 -13.02 -17.29
CA GLY A 158 -7.52 -13.66 -16.75
C GLY A 158 -7.58 -13.77 -15.22
N GLU A 159 -6.53 -13.38 -14.51
CA GLU A 159 -6.55 -13.25 -13.05
C GLU A 159 -7.16 -11.92 -12.60
N LEU A 160 -7.54 -11.84 -11.32
CA LEU A 160 -8.03 -10.61 -10.71
C LEU A 160 -6.87 -9.65 -10.40
N LEU A 161 -7.11 -8.34 -10.46
CA LEU A 161 -6.07 -7.33 -10.23
C LEU A 161 -5.32 -7.53 -8.90
N LEU A 162 -6.03 -7.91 -7.85
CA LEU A 162 -5.43 -8.07 -6.52
C LEU A 162 -4.75 -9.43 -6.31
N SER A 163 -4.80 -10.38 -7.26
CA SER A 163 -4.11 -11.68 -7.13
C SER A 163 -2.59 -11.53 -6.99
N GLY A 164 -2.04 -10.43 -7.54
CA GLY A 164 -0.62 -10.09 -7.42
C GLY A 164 -0.21 -9.46 -6.09
N VAL A 165 -1.15 -9.20 -5.16
CA VAL A 165 -0.84 -8.60 -3.87
C VAL A 165 -0.49 -9.67 -2.85
N SER A 166 0.64 -9.51 -2.19
CA SER A 166 1.06 -10.32 -1.04
C SER A 166 1.70 -9.46 0.03
N GLY A 167 1.57 -9.88 1.29
CA GLY A 167 2.13 -9.17 2.43
C GLY A 167 2.70 -10.11 3.47
N VAL A 168 3.66 -9.61 4.22
CA VAL A 168 4.29 -10.29 5.36
C VAL A 168 4.35 -9.30 6.52
N MET A 169 3.88 -9.70 7.67
CA MET A 169 3.92 -8.91 8.91
C MET A 169 4.67 -9.68 9.98
N ARG A 170 5.52 -8.97 10.72
CA ARG A 170 6.16 -9.51 11.94
C ARG A 170 5.36 -9.05 13.14
N VAL A 171 4.99 -10.00 13.97
CA VAL A 171 4.13 -9.81 15.15
C VAL A 171 4.77 -10.48 16.36
N GLY A 172 4.36 -10.09 17.56
CA GLY A 172 4.83 -10.74 18.79
C GLY A 172 4.36 -12.19 18.92
N ASP A 173 3.10 -12.48 18.52
CA ASP A 173 2.47 -13.80 18.55
C ASP A 173 1.42 -13.87 17.43
N ALA A 174 1.68 -14.67 16.41
CA ALA A 174 0.86 -14.74 15.20
C ALA A 174 -0.57 -15.25 15.48
N SER A 175 -0.74 -16.21 16.40
CA SER A 175 -2.06 -16.74 16.75
C SER A 175 -2.91 -15.67 17.46
N LYS A 176 -2.33 -14.98 18.44
CA LYS A 176 -3.03 -13.90 19.16
C LYS A 176 -3.34 -12.73 18.24
N PHE A 177 -2.44 -12.40 17.32
CA PHE A 177 -2.68 -11.36 16.32
C PHE A 177 -3.88 -11.70 15.42
N LEU A 178 -3.96 -12.93 14.89
CA LEU A 178 -5.08 -13.36 14.06
C LEU A 178 -6.41 -13.37 14.80
N ASP A 179 -6.41 -13.79 16.07
CA ASP A 179 -7.60 -13.73 16.92
C ASP A 179 -8.03 -12.27 17.20
N ALA A 180 -7.08 -11.39 17.50
CA ALA A 180 -7.34 -9.96 17.69
C ALA A 180 -7.84 -9.30 16.40
N TYR A 181 -7.26 -9.65 15.24
CA TYR A 181 -7.69 -9.17 13.94
C TYR A 181 -9.13 -9.57 13.64
N LEU A 182 -9.48 -10.87 13.82
CA LEU A 182 -10.84 -11.35 13.64
C LEU A 182 -11.83 -10.57 14.49
N MET A 183 -11.57 -10.48 15.80
CA MET A 183 -12.45 -9.75 16.73
C MET A 183 -12.59 -8.26 16.37
N ALA A 184 -11.50 -7.63 15.90
CA ALA A 184 -11.53 -6.23 15.52
C ALA A 184 -12.34 -6.01 14.24
N MET A 185 -12.23 -6.91 13.25
CA MET A 185 -13.01 -6.86 12.02
C MET A 185 -14.49 -7.19 12.26
N GLU A 186 -14.81 -8.16 13.11
CA GLU A 186 -16.18 -8.44 13.53
C GLU A 186 -16.81 -7.21 14.18
N LYS A 187 -16.08 -6.56 15.11
CA LYS A 187 -16.56 -5.35 15.79
C LYS A 187 -16.72 -4.18 14.82
N PHE A 188 -15.80 -4.01 13.89
CA PHE A 188 -15.90 -3.02 12.83
C PHE A 188 -17.16 -3.25 11.98
N THR A 189 -17.41 -4.50 11.57
CA THR A 189 -18.58 -4.88 10.78
C THR A 189 -19.89 -4.67 11.55
N GLU A 190 -19.92 -4.99 12.85
CA GLU A 190 -21.06 -4.73 13.72
C GLU A 190 -21.40 -3.23 13.79
N ILE A 191 -20.39 -2.37 13.99
CA ILE A 191 -20.59 -0.93 14.14
C ILE A 191 -20.98 -0.25 12.82
N ILE A 192 -20.37 -0.63 11.71
CA ILE A 192 -20.53 0.05 10.41
C ILE A 192 -21.57 -0.66 9.54
N GLY A 193 -21.74 -1.98 9.70
CA GLY A 193 -22.67 -2.79 8.90
C GLY A 193 -24.15 -2.45 9.07
N ASP A 194 -24.53 -1.81 10.18
CA ASP A 194 -25.87 -1.30 10.42
C ASP A 194 -26.18 0.01 9.68
N ALA A 195 -25.15 0.65 9.08
CA ALA A 195 -25.35 1.83 8.26
C ALA A 195 -26.00 1.40 6.92
N ASP A 196 -27.24 1.82 6.66
CA ASP A 196 -27.95 1.59 5.39
C ASP A 196 -27.38 2.45 4.26
N ASN A 197 -26.03 2.45 4.18
CA ASN A 197 -25.25 3.26 3.26
C ASN A 197 -24.62 2.36 2.18
N PRO A 198 -25.11 2.45 0.92
CA PRO A 198 -24.57 1.65 -0.18
C PRO A 198 -23.10 1.97 -0.54
N ALA A 199 -22.55 3.09 -0.06
CA ALA A 199 -21.15 3.43 -0.27
C ALA A 199 -20.20 2.64 0.67
N VAL A 200 -20.72 2.06 1.76
CA VAL A 200 -19.93 1.24 2.69
C VAL A 200 -19.83 -0.18 2.17
N PRO A 201 -18.62 -0.71 1.92
CA PRO A 201 -18.46 -2.09 1.51
C PRO A 201 -18.97 -3.04 2.61
N LYS A 202 -19.78 -4.02 2.23
CA LYS A 202 -20.19 -5.07 3.15
C LYS A 202 -19.02 -6.04 3.34
N MET A 203 -18.67 -6.31 4.60
CA MET A 203 -17.58 -7.20 4.94
C MET A 203 -18.11 -8.44 5.66
N ASN A 204 -17.54 -9.59 5.33
CA ASN A 204 -17.70 -10.83 6.08
C ASN A 204 -16.33 -11.34 6.48
N VAL A 205 -16.19 -11.73 7.74
CA VAL A 205 -14.92 -12.21 8.30
C VAL A 205 -15.14 -13.53 8.99
N GLU A 206 -14.33 -14.54 8.65
CA GLU A 206 -14.49 -15.88 9.19
C GLU A 206 -13.15 -16.60 9.38
N LYS A 207 -13.09 -17.50 10.37
CA LYS A 207 -11.99 -18.46 10.47
C LYS A 207 -12.23 -19.58 9.44
N VAL A 208 -11.19 -19.90 8.68
CA VAL A 208 -11.19 -20.96 7.68
C VAL A 208 -10.00 -21.87 7.85
N GLN A 209 -10.13 -23.10 7.34
CA GLN A 209 -9.01 -24.05 7.26
C GLN A 209 -8.62 -24.24 5.81
N ILE A 210 -7.37 -23.95 5.45
CA ILE A 210 -6.82 -24.08 4.09
C ILE A 210 -5.72 -25.15 4.12
N GLY A 211 -6.08 -26.38 3.85
CA GLY A 211 -5.20 -27.52 4.10
C GLY A 211 -4.85 -27.64 5.59
N ALA A 212 -3.57 -27.54 5.95
CA ALA A 212 -3.11 -27.56 7.34
C ALA A 212 -3.06 -26.15 7.98
N LEU A 213 -3.35 -25.08 7.22
CA LEU A 213 -3.21 -23.70 7.68
C LEU A 213 -4.53 -23.20 8.28
N ALA A 214 -4.51 -22.74 9.53
CA ALA A 214 -5.57 -21.92 10.06
C ALA A 214 -5.43 -20.48 9.53
N ALA A 215 -6.50 -19.93 8.98
CA ALA A 215 -6.51 -18.62 8.37
C ALA A 215 -7.75 -17.82 8.77
N VAL A 216 -7.66 -16.51 8.64
CA VAL A 216 -8.79 -15.59 8.65
C VAL A 216 -9.07 -15.18 7.20
N LYS A 217 -10.29 -15.42 6.74
CA LYS A 217 -10.79 -15.00 5.44
C LYS A 217 -11.64 -13.75 5.61
N VAL A 218 -11.36 -12.75 4.81
CA VAL A 218 -12.12 -11.51 4.74
C VAL A 218 -12.69 -11.37 3.34
N VAL A 219 -14.01 -11.31 3.22
CA VAL A 219 -14.69 -11.03 1.97
C VAL A 219 -15.28 -9.63 2.05
N THR A 220 -14.83 -8.75 1.18
CA THR A 220 -15.35 -7.39 1.05
C THR A 220 -16.16 -7.30 -0.23
N LYS A 221 -17.43 -6.95 -0.12
CA LYS A 221 -18.33 -6.81 -1.27
C LYS A 221 -18.51 -5.34 -1.60
N MET A 222 -18.03 -4.95 -2.77
CA MET A 222 -18.22 -3.61 -3.32
C MET A 222 -19.61 -3.49 -3.96
N ASN A 223 -20.16 -2.28 -3.95
CA ASN A 223 -21.37 -2.01 -4.72
C ASN A 223 -21.00 -1.88 -6.21
N VAL A 224 -21.51 -2.80 -7.02
CA VAL A 224 -21.25 -2.84 -8.47
C VAL A 224 -22.37 -2.10 -9.19
N PRO A 225 -22.09 -0.92 -9.79
CA PRO A 225 -23.09 -0.21 -10.56
C PRO A 225 -23.44 -0.96 -11.85
N PRO A 226 -24.65 -0.83 -12.39
CA PRO A 226 -25.00 -1.43 -13.67
C PRO A 226 -24.19 -0.80 -14.83
N GLY A 227 -23.92 -1.62 -15.87
CA GLY A 227 -23.28 -1.16 -17.10
C GLY A 227 -21.75 -1.33 -17.14
N PRO A 228 -21.04 -0.63 -18.04
CA PRO A 228 -19.62 -0.87 -18.31
C PRO A 228 -18.70 -0.65 -17.10
N ALA A 229 -19.01 0.32 -16.24
CA ALA A 229 -18.23 0.56 -15.02
C ALA A 229 -18.31 -0.64 -14.06
N GLY A 230 -19.49 -1.23 -13.89
CA GLY A 230 -19.66 -2.43 -13.07
C GLY A 230 -18.92 -3.63 -13.64
N GLN A 231 -18.97 -3.82 -14.95
CA GLN A 231 -18.19 -4.89 -15.61
C GLN A 231 -16.68 -4.75 -15.41
N MET A 232 -16.17 -3.51 -15.37
CA MET A 232 -14.75 -3.27 -15.03
C MET A 232 -14.47 -3.62 -13.57
N ILE A 233 -15.33 -3.25 -12.63
CA ILE A 233 -15.18 -3.60 -11.21
C ILE A 233 -15.15 -5.13 -11.06
N GLU A 234 -16.04 -5.85 -11.72
CA GLU A 234 -16.06 -7.33 -11.67
C GLU A 234 -14.81 -7.96 -12.28
N LYS A 235 -14.24 -7.38 -13.34
CA LYS A 235 -12.98 -7.85 -13.94
C LYS A 235 -11.79 -7.63 -13.01
N PHE A 236 -11.77 -6.54 -12.24
CA PHE A 236 -10.67 -6.22 -11.34
C PHE A 236 -10.73 -6.99 -10.02
N TYR A 237 -11.91 -7.10 -9.45
CA TYR A 237 -12.10 -7.56 -8.08
C TYR A 237 -12.79 -8.92 -7.97
N GLY A 238 -13.43 -9.37 -9.03
CA GLY A 238 -14.15 -10.63 -9.08
C GLY A 238 -15.64 -10.47 -9.28
N PRO A 239 -16.36 -11.59 -9.50
CA PRO A 239 -17.80 -11.60 -9.72
C PRO A 239 -18.53 -10.88 -8.58
N ASN A 240 -19.52 -10.08 -8.91
CA ASN A 240 -20.28 -9.24 -7.97
C ASN A 240 -19.42 -8.23 -7.18
N GLY A 241 -18.20 -7.92 -7.61
CA GLY A 241 -17.28 -7.00 -6.92
C GLY A 241 -16.75 -7.54 -5.58
N GLU A 242 -16.65 -8.86 -5.42
CA GLU A 242 -16.17 -9.48 -4.19
C GLU A 242 -14.64 -9.56 -4.17
N ILE A 243 -14.04 -8.90 -3.17
CA ILE A 243 -12.60 -8.96 -2.88
C ILE A 243 -12.41 -9.93 -1.73
N THR A 244 -11.66 -10.98 -1.97
CA THR A 244 -11.28 -11.93 -0.91
C THR A 244 -9.83 -11.73 -0.50
N ALA A 245 -9.59 -11.60 0.80
CA ALA A 245 -8.27 -11.58 1.40
C ALA A 245 -8.15 -12.71 2.43
N TYR A 246 -6.95 -13.25 2.57
CA TYR A 246 -6.63 -14.29 3.54
C TYR A 246 -5.42 -13.86 4.37
N LEU A 247 -5.53 -14.04 5.69
CA LEU A 247 -4.41 -13.89 6.61
C LEU A 247 -4.14 -15.23 7.29
N ALA A 248 -2.88 -15.66 7.35
CA ALA A 248 -2.50 -16.89 8.03
C ALA A 248 -1.16 -16.72 8.76
N ALA A 249 -0.94 -17.51 9.80
CA ALA A 249 0.37 -17.65 10.44
C ALA A 249 1.28 -18.51 9.57
N ALA A 250 2.43 -17.98 9.19
CA ALA A 250 3.49 -18.75 8.54
C ALA A 250 4.41 -19.42 9.57
N ASP A 251 4.60 -18.76 10.70
CA ASP A 251 5.27 -19.26 11.91
C ASP A 251 4.70 -18.51 13.14
N ASP A 252 5.28 -18.77 14.34
CA ASP A 252 4.80 -18.18 15.60
C ASP A 252 4.84 -16.64 15.64
N LYS A 253 5.63 -16.00 14.76
CA LYS A 253 5.86 -14.55 14.72
C LYS A 253 5.63 -13.92 13.36
N THR A 254 5.15 -14.67 12.39
CA THR A 254 4.97 -14.17 11.03
C THR A 254 3.55 -14.42 10.57
N VAL A 255 2.85 -13.36 10.22
CA VAL A 255 1.54 -13.40 9.57
C VAL A 255 1.73 -13.00 8.10
N VAL A 256 1.10 -13.73 7.21
CA VAL A 256 1.08 -13.45 5.77
C VAL A 256 -0.31 -13.05 5.31
N LEU A 257 -0.33 -12.23 4.27
CA LEU A 257 -1.51 -11.77 3.59
C LEU A 257 -1.45 -12.21 2.13
N GLY A 258 -2.54 -12.80 1.63
CA GLY A 258 -2.75 -13.10 0.21
C GLY A 258 -4.12 -12.68 -0.24
N TYR A 259 -4.26 -12.23 -1.48
CA TYR A 259 -5.55 -11.83 -2.06
C TYR A 259 -6.00 -12.79 -3.14
N ALA A 260 -7.31 -12.77 -3.39
CA ALA A 260 -8.05 -13.44 -4.46
C ALA A 260 -8.12 -14.96 -4.34
N SER A 261 -7.09 -15.69 -3.93
CA SER A 261 -7.12 -17.16 -3.93
C SER A 261 -6.33 -17.77 -2.76
N GLU A 262 -6.73 -19.01 -2.39
CA GLU A 262 -6.01 -19.82 -1.43
C GLU A 262 -4.57 -20.15 -1.88
N ASP A 263 -4.36 -20.28 -3.20
CA ASP A 263 -3.03 -20.58 -3.74
C ASP A 263 -2.09 -19.37 -3.63
N ALA A 264 -2.62 -18.14 -3.74
CA ALA A 264 -1.84 -16.93 -3.44
C ALA A 264 -1.40 -16.91 -1.97
N LEU A 265 -2.28 -17.28 -1.02
CA LEU A 265 -1.92 -17.42 0.38
C LEU A 265 -0.84 -18.50 0.59
N LYS A 266 -0.99 -19.70 0.00
CA LYS A 266 0.01 -20.79 0.13
C LYS A 266 1.39 -20.35 -0.35
N ARG A 267 1.48 -19.68 -1.52
CA ARG A 267 2.74 -19.10 -2.02
C ARG A 267 3.33 -18.08 -1.05
N ALA A 268 2.51 -17.21 -0.46
CA ALA A 268 2.95 -16.25 0.54
C ALA A 268 3.51 -16.94 1.80
N VAL A 269 2.84 -17.98 2.33
CA VAL A 269 3.30 -18.77 3.48
C VAL A 269 4.64 -19.45 3.18
N GLU A 270 4.77 -20.11 2.03
CA GLU A 270 6.01 -20.78 1.61
C GLU A 270 7.19 -19.80 1.45
N SER A 271 6.91 -18.56 1.08
CA SER A 271 7.92 -17.52 0.89
C SER A 271 8.33 -16.86 2.21
N ALA A 272 7.43 -16.77 3.18
CA ALA A 272 7.60 -16.02 4.42
C ALA A 272 8.80 -16.49 5.27
N VAL A 273 9.15 -17.78 5.17
CA VAL A 273 10.27 -18.39 5.88
C VAL A 273 11.59 -18.37 5.09
N LYS A 274 11.60 -17.74 3.90
CA LYS A 274 12.74 -17.64 3.00
C LYS A 274 13.22 -16.19 2.92
N PRO A 275 14.45 -15.93 2.41
CA PRO A 275 14.89 -14.57 2.12
C PRO A 275 13.96 -13.85 1.15
N GLY A 276 13.34 -14.58 0.21
CA GLY A 276 12.35 -14.02 -0.72
C GLY A 276 12.92 -12.88 -1.56
N LEU A 277 12.15 -11.83 -1.74
CA LEU A 277 12.49 -10.68 -2.58
C LEU A 277 13.74 -9.92 -2.09
N SER A 278 14.10 -10.01 -0.80
CA SER A 278 15.35 -9.44 -0.28
C SER A 278 16.63 -10.09 -0.85
N ALA A 279 16.52 -11.30 -1.42
CA ALA A 279 17.62 -11.98 -2.10
C ALA A 279 17.75 -11.60 -3.60
N ASP A 280 16.79 -10.88 -4.17
CA ASP A 280 16.81 -10.47 -5.55
C ASP A 280 18.05 -9.61 -5.86
N ARG A 281 18.70 -9.91 -7.00
CA ARG A 281 19.96 -9.26 -7.39
C ARG A 281 19.76 -7.77 -7.69
N GLN A 282 18.67 -7.41 -8.35
CA GLN A 282 18.40 -6.04 -8.76
C GLN A 282 17.98 -5.18 -7.55
N ILE A 283 17.18 -5.76 -6.64
CA ILE A 283 16.85 -5.13 -5.35
C ILE A 283 18.12 -4.87 -4.55
N ARG A 284 19.02 -5.85 -4.42
CA ARG A 284 20.28 -5.69 -3.66
C ARG A 284 21.17 -4.60 -4.27
N LYS A 285 21.19 -4.48 -5.59
CA LYS A 285 21.96 -3.46 -6.27
C LYS A 285 21.44 -2.07 -5.95
N THR A 286 20.13 -1.85 -6.04
CA THR A 286 19.50 -0.59 -5.66
C THR A 286 19.63 -0.33 -4.15
N SER A 287 19.44 -1.34 -3.29
CA SER A 287 19.62 -1.21 -1.82
C SER A 287 21.03 -0.73 -1.45
N GLY A 288 22.06 -1.20 -2.16
CA GLY A 288 23.44 -0.75 -1.94
C GLY A 288 23.73 0.69 -2.38
N MET A 289 22.77 1.34 -3.06
CA MET A 289 22.85 2.76 -3.42
C MET A 289 22.07 3.66 -2.45
N LEU A 290 21.17 3.09 -1.65
CA LEU A 290 20.34 3.80 -0.68
C LEU A 290 21.08 3.98 0.66
N MET A 291 20.53 4.83 1.52
CA MET A 291 21.03 5.04 2.87
C MET A 291 21.03 3.75 3.70
N ASP A 292 21.98 3.64 4.62
CA ASP A 292 22.11 2.50 5.52
C ASP A 292 20.99 2.46 6.58
N GLU A 293 20.57 1.24 6.95
CA GLU A 293 19.59 0.97 8.01
C GLU A 293 18.30 1.80 7.90
N PRO A 294 17.61 1.77 6.76
CA PRO A 294 16.36 2.49 6.59
C PRO A 294 15.24 1.84 7.42
N HIS A 295 14.33 2.67 7.96
CA HIS A 295 13.10 2.19 8.61
C HIS A 295 11.99 1.87 7.60
N MET A 296 12.06 2.45 6.40
CA MET A 296 11.15 2.14 5.31
C MET A 296 11.93 2.06 4.00
N VAL A 297 11.53 1.12 3.14
CA VAL A 297 12.02 1.01 1.76
C VAL A 297 10.86 0.84 0.80
N GLY A 298 11.03 1.34 -0.42
CA GLY A 298 10.11 1.14 -1.51
C GLY A 298 10.87 0.93 -2.81
N TYR A 299 10.36 0.03 -3.66
CA TYR A 299 10.95 -0.26 -4.97
C TYR A 299 9.88 -0.27 -6.03
N ALA A 300 10.15 0.35 -7.18
CA ALA A 300 9.27 0.39 -8.33
C ALA A 300 9.99 -0.18 -9.55
N SER A 301 9.42 -1.22 -10.16
CA SER A 301 9.99 -1.94 -11.31
C SER A 301 9.32 -1.48 -12.60
N ALA A 302 10.12 -0.98 -13.57
CA ALA A 302 9.59 -0.67 -14.90
C ALA A 302 9.07 -1.91 -15.62
N ARG A 303 9.75 -3.05 -15.48
CA ARG A 303 9.31 -4.34 -16.05
C ARG A 303 7.90 -4.68 -15.54
N GLY A 304 7.69 -4.63 -14.24
CA GLY A 304 6.37 -4.88 -13.65
C GLY A 304 5.31 -3.84 -14.08
N MET A 305 5.69 -2.58 -14.23
CA MET A 305 4.78 -1.54 -14.74
C MET A 305 4.34 -1.81 -16.18
N ILE A 306 5.24 -2.26 -17.07
CA ILE A 306 4.91 -2.64 -18.45
C ILE A 306 4.01 -3.89 -18.46
N GLN A 307 4.29 -4.88 -17.62
CA GLN A 307 3.41 -6.06 -17.46
C GLN A 307 2.00 -5.64 -17.00
N LEU A 308 1.90 -4.73 -16.03
CA LEU A 308 0.62 -4.20 -15.57
C LEU A 308 -0.11 -3.41 -16.66
N ALA A 309 0.62 -2.60 -17.45
CA ALA A 309 0.04 -1.90 -18.60
C ALA A 309 -0.49 -2.90 -19.64
N SER A 310 0.26 -3.96 -19.95
CA SER A 310 -0.17 -5.05 -20.83
C SER A 310 -1.42 -5.76 -20.29
N TYR A 311 -1.48 -6.05 -18.99
CA TYR A 311 -2.69 -6.59 -18.34
C TYR A 311 -3.90 -5.69 -18.56
N PHE A 312 -3.80 -4.38 -18.31
CA PHE A 312 -4.91 -3.45 -18.52
C PHE A 312 -5.37 -3.40 -19.97
N MET A 313 -4.45 -3.50 -20.95
CA MET A 313 -4.82 -3.55 -22.36
C MET A 313 -5.67 -4.77 -22.71
N THR A 314 -5.52 -5.91 -22.01
CA THR A 314 -6.37 -7.10 -22.22
C THR A 314 -7.81 -6.89 -21.72
N LEU A 315 -8.03 -5.95 -20.80
CA LEU A 315 -9.33 -5.70 -20.20
C LEU A 315 -10.22 -4.76 -21.03
N VAL A 316 -9.64 -4.00 -21.95
CA VAL A 316 -10.40 -3.08 -22.81
C VAL A 316 -11.19 -3.87 -23.85
N PRO A 317 -12.54 -3.73 -23.92
CA PRO A 317 -13.36 -4.41 -24.93
C PRO A 317 -12.90 -4.04 -26.35
N GLY A 318 -12.60 -5.05 -27.15
CA GLY A 318 -12.07 -4.86 -28.51
C GLY A 318 -10.54 -4.72 -28.55
N GLY A 319 -9.88 -4.68 -27.42
CA GLY A 319 -8.45 -4.46 -27.28
C GLY A 319 -8.02 -3.10 -27.90
N ILE A 320 -6.89 -2.58 -27.53
CA ILE A 320 -6.17 -1.63 -28.41
C ILE A 320 -5.49 -2.54 -29.42
N ALA A 321 -6.22 -2.89 -30.49
CA ALA A 321 -5.79 -3.87 -31.49
C ALA A 321 -4.39 -3.48 -31.99
N GLY A 322 -3.43 -4.38 -31.74
CA GLY A 322 -2.09 -4.24 -32.26
C GLY A 322 -1.07 -3.52 -31.40
N VAL A 323 -1.37 -3.12 -30.15
CA VAL A 323 -0.34 -2.63 -29.23
C VAL A 323 0.16 -3.81 -28.39
N ASP A 324 1.25 -4.40 -28.85
CA ASP A 324 2.04 -5.36 -28.07
C ASP A 324 3.24 -4.61 -27.51
N LEU A 325 3.29 -4.45 -26.18
CA LEU A 325 4.41 -3.80 -25.52
C LEU A 325 5.54 -4.82 -25.37
N PRO A 326 6.73 -4.56 -25.93
CA PRO A 326 7.87 -5.44 -25.69
C PRO A 326 8.20 -5.53 -24.20
N PRO A 327 8.74 -6.65 -23.71
CA PRO A 327 9.13 -6.77 -22.31
C PRO A 327 10.23 -5.76 -21.98
N PHE A 328 10.08 -5.06 -20.87
CA PHE A 328 11.14 -4.18 -20.38
C PHE A 328 12.32 -5.02 -19.84
N PRO A 329 13.59 -4.60 -20.07
CA PRO A 329 14.76 -5.32 -19.57
C PRO A 329 14.76 -5.51 -18.05
N ASP A 330 15.43 -6.56 -17.57
CA ASP A 330 15.68 -6.80 -16.16
C ASP A 330 16.82 -5.91 -15.64
N VAL A 331 16.46 -4.76 -15.07
CA VAL A 331 17.39 -3.76 -14.54
C VAL A 331 17.04 -3.41 -13.09
N PRO A 332 17.97 -2.79 -12.32
CA PRO A 332 17.70 -2.34 -10.97
C PRO A 332 16.48 -1.42 -10.91
N PRO A 333 15.53 -1.65 -9.98
CA PRO A 333 14.35 -0.82 -9.83
C PRO A 333 14.70 0.57 -9.28
N ILE A 334 13.79 1.53 -9.42
CA ILE A 334 13.85 2.77 -8.65
C ILE A 334 13.67 2.40 -7.18
N GLY A 335 14.54 2.91 -6.31
CA GLY A 335 14.50 2.66 -4.87
C GLY A 335 14.27 3.93 -4.06
N THR A 336 13.51 3.81 -3.00
CA THR A 336 13.31 4.85 -2.00
C THR A 336 13.59 4.29 -0.62
N ALA A 337 14.26 5.06 0.22
CA ALA A 337 14.52 4.74 1.62
C ALA A 337 14.12 5.91 2.51
N VAL A 338 13.59 5.61 3.70
CA VAL A 338 13.27 6.60 4.71
C VAL A 338 13.88 6.17 6.03
N LYS A 339 14.52 7.11 6.72
CA LYS A 339 15.11 6.91 8.04
C LYS A 339 14.56 7.94 9.01
N LEU A 340 14.13 7.44 10.17
CA LEU A 340 13.65 8.25 11.28
C LEU A 340 14.73 8.29 12.37
N ARG A 341 15.07 9.47 12.87
CA ARG A 341 16.05 9.62 13.95
C ARG A 341 15.60 10.74 14.90
N GLY A 342 14.91 10.36 15.96
CA GLY A 342 14.35 11.34 16.89
C GLY A 342 13.43 12.32 16.16
N SER A 343 13.77 13.60 16.18
CA SER A 343 12.99 14.65 15.49
C SER A 343 13.34 14.85 14.00
N HIS A 344 14.07 13.93 13.37
CA HIS A 344 14.46 14.03 11.96
C HIS A 344 13.88 12.87 11.14
N LEU A 345 13.41 13.19 9.95
CA LEU A 345 13.11 12.25 8.89
C LEU A 345 14.03 12.55 7.72
N GLU A 346 14.76 11.55 7.26
CA GLU A 346 15.56 11.60 6.05
C GLU A 346 14.95 10.64 5.04
N ALA A 347 14.75 11.11 3.81
CA ALA A 347 14.26 10.30 2.69
C ALA A 347 15.24 10.42 1.52
N GLU A 348 15.50 9.32 0.87
CA GLU A 348 16.34 9.24 -0.32
C GLU A 348 15.62 8.42 -1.39
N THR A 349 15.64 8.92 -2.63
CA THR A 349 15.19 8.16 -3.82
C THR A 349 16.34 8.06 -4.79
N VAL A 350 16.62 6.86 -5.28
CA VAL A 350 17.66 6.58 -6.27
C VAL A 350 17.00 6.04 -7.52
N VAL A 351 17.33 6.66 -8.67
CA VAL A 351 17.05 6.15 -10.00
C VAL A 351 18.38 5.67 -10.61
N PRO A 352 18.61 4.35 -10.71
CA PRO A 352 19.87 3.81 -11.22
C PRO A 352 20.14 4.23 -12.67
N ASP A 353 21.41 4.40 -13.03
CA ASP A 353 21.84 4.72 -14.40
C ASP A 353 21.42 3.66 -15.40
N GLU A 354 21.46 2.38 -15.02
CA GLU A 354 20.99 1.29 -15.87
C GLU A 354 19.47 1.38 -16.15
N PHE A 355 18.69 1.84 -15.16
CA PHE A 355 17.27 2.10 -15.37
C PHE A 355 17.05 3.21 -16.40
N LEU A 356 17.78 4.31 -16.28
CA LEU A 356 17.66 5.46 -17.21
C LEU A 356 18.08 5.07 -18.64
N SER A 357 19.18 4.33 -18.78
CA SER A 357 19.66 3.83 -20.05
C SER A 357 18.65 2.88 -20.71
N ALA A 358 18.16 1.89 -19.94
CA ALA A 358 17.16 0.94 -20.43
C ALA A 358 15.85 1.63 -20.81
N LEU A 359 15.43 2.67 -20.08
CA LEU A 359 14.23 3.44 -20.41
C LEU A 359 14.38 4.19 -21.73
N ALA A 360 15.54 4.81 -21.98
CA ALA A 360 15.82 5.50 -23.24
C ALA A 360 15.79 4.52 -24.43
N GLU A 361 16.47 3.37 -24.32
CA GLU A 361 16.47 2.33 -25.34
C GLU A 361 15.07 1.75 -25.60
N TYR A 362 14.30 1.52 -24.54
CA TYR A 362 12.94 1.01 -24.62
C TYR A 362 12.00 1.97 -25.36
N ILE A 363 12.11 3.27 -25.10
CA ILE A 363 11.32 4.31 -25.81
C ILE A 363 11.62 4.26 -27.31
N GLU A 364 12.88 4.14 -27.72
CA GLU A 364 13.25 4.04 -29.13
C GLU A 364 12.75 2.73 -29.76
N LEU A 365 12.82 1.61 -29.04
CA LEU A 365 12.28 0.34 -29.51
C LEU A 365 10.77 0.41 -29.77
N VAL A 366 10.00 1.00 -28.85
CA VAL A 366 8.55 1.18 -29.01
C VAL A 366 8.22 2.07 -30.19
N LYS A 367 8.96 3.17 -30.41
CA LYS A 367 8.79 4.06 -31.58
C LYS A 367 9.05 3.32 -32.90
N GLN A 368 10.11 2.53 -32.98
CA GLN A 368 10.43 1.73 -34.16
C GLN A 368 9.33 0.72 -34.51
N GLN A 369 8.85 -0.02 -33.53
CA GLN A 369 7.74 -0.95 -33.72
C GLN A 369 6.43 -0.26 -34.17
N GLN A 370 6.17 0.96 -33.70
CA GLN A 370 5.02 1.73 -34.15
C GLN A 370 5.21 2.19 -35.62
N ALA A 371 6.41 2.63 -35.99
CA ALA A 371 6.71 3.07 -37.37
C ALA A 371 6.64 1.93 -38.41
N GLU A 372 6.93 0.70 -38.01
CA GLU A 372 6.83 -0.48 -38.89
C GLU A 372 5.38 -0.93 -39.13
N ARG A 373 4.43 -0.49 -38.33
CA ARG A 373 3.00 -0.85 -38.43
C ARG A 373 2.18 0.13 -39.29
N PHE A 374 2.73 1.29 -39.62
CA PHE A 374 2.10 2.31 -40.47
C PHE A 374 2.90 2.49 -41.79
#